data_288593657d0ee04b8c4465b50dc2f7dd
#
_entry.id   288593657d0ee04b8c4465b50dc2f7dd
#
_cell.length_a   1.000
_cell.length_b   1.000
_cell.length_c   1.000
_cell.angle_alpha   90.00
_cell.angle_beta   90.00
_cell.angle_gamma   90.00
#
_symmetry.space_group_name_H-M   'P 1'
#
loop_
_entity.id
_entity.type
_entity.pdbx_description
1 polymer ?
#
loop_
_entity_poly.entity_id
_entity_poly.type
_entity_poly.pdbx_seq_one_letter_code
_entity_poly.pdbx_strand_id
1 'polypeptide(L)'
;PGLCFDSLWVMGMNDDLWPPPPRPNPLLPAELLRAAGAAHASAEVELDFARHVHDRLAKAAPEVIFSYAKADGNRLLRPSPLIAGIPAFVKAADAVPTLARKLAAESIPALALVEDAMAPPVADGEKVSGGSWVLRAQAICPAWAYYEFRLGGKAMDEPVEGLDPAARGTLVHAALEAFWNTVRSSDALAALSETQRGETIATAVATALRNFERERHIALPARFRQLEAARLAGLLDIWLAVEARRSQPFEVIACEQPATVDIEEIRVSMVVDRIDRLADGRQVIIDYKTGATVDTRNWAEQRITEPQLPIYAALVNDDVAAVVFAKVLLDKPAFAGVADERDILPGVQGIG
;
A
#
# COMPACT_ATOMS: atom_id res chain seq x y z
N PRO A 1 -15.09 7.58 27.25
CA PRO A 1 -15.55 8.00 28.57
C PRO A 1 -16.99 8.50 28.47
N GLY A 2 -17.88 8.03 29.40
CA GLY A 2 -19.27 8.46 29.42
C GLY A 2 -20.24 7.65 28.57
N LEU A 3 -19.80 6.53 27.95
CA LEU A 3 -20.72 5.58 27.33
C LEU A 3 -21.38 4.72 28.43
N CYS A 4 -22.68 4.53 28.33
CA CYS A 4 -23.44 3.62 29.14
C CYS A 4 -23.88 2.43 28.28
N PHE A 5 -23.83 1.22 28.86
CA PHE A 5 -24.19 -0.01 28.19
C PHE A 5 -25.30 -0.69 28.99
N ASP A 6 -26.08 -1.55 28.36
CA ASP A 6 -27.07 -2.40 29.06
C ASP A 6 -26.40 -3.51 29.87
N SER A 7 -25.31 -4.07 29.32
CA SER A 7 -24.43 -5.03 29.98
C SER A 7 -23.02 -4.89 29.42
N LEU A 8 -22.00 -5.15 30.22
CA LEU A 8 -20.61 -5.04 29.82
C LEU A 8 -19.85 -6.30 30.23
N TRP A 9 -19.10 -6.88 29.27
CA TRP A 9 -18.18 -7.96 29.54
C TRP A 9 -16.74 -7.50 29.28
N VAL A 10 -15.94 -7.44 30.34
CA VAL A 10 -14.53 -7.05 30.32
C VAL A 10 -13.68 -8.31 30.40
N MET A 11 -12.96 -8.61 29.32
CA MET A 11 -12.09 -9.77 29.20
C MET A 11 -10.63 -9.41 29.44
N GLY A 12 -9.77 -10.43 29.66
CA GLY A 12 -8.32 -10.25 29.80
C GLY A 12 -7.87 -9.67 31.14
N MET A 13 -8.66 -9.86 32.20
CA MET A 13 -8.33 -9.40 33.53
C MET A 13 -7.31 -10.33 34.22
N ASN A 14 -6.17 -10.54 33.59
CA ASN A 14 -5.04 -11.31 34.08
C ASN A 14 -3.99 -10.40 34.76
N ASP A 15 -3.23 -10.95 35.71
CA ASP A 15 -2.25 -10.19 36.49
C ASP A 15 -1.05 -9.69 35.69
N ASP A 16 -0.76 -10.30 34.55
CA ASP A 16 0.29 -9.90 33.62
C ASP A 16 -0.14 -8.85 32.58
N LEU A 17 -1.47 -8.63 32.43
CA LEU A 17 -2.02 -7.66 31.50
C LEU A 17 -2.61 -6.43 32.21
N TRP A 18 -3.15 -6.62 33.42
CA TRP A 18 -3.89 -5.58 34.13
C TRP A 18 -3.65 -5.63 35.65
N PRO A 19 -2.99 -4.64 36.29
CA PRO A 19 -2.39 -3.43 35.69
C PRO A 19 -1.33 -3.71 34.65
N PRO A 20 -1.17 -2.85 33.62
CA PRO A 20 -0.10 -3.04 32.65
C PRO A 20 1.28 -2.83 33.33
N PRO A 21 2.33 -3.49 32.84
CA PRO A 21 3.67 -3.25 33.35
C PRO A 21 4.14 -1.82 33.02
N PRO A 22 4.91 -1.17 33.90
CA PRO A 22 5.43 0.16 33.63
C PRO A 22 6.34 0.17 32.40
N ARG A 23 6.26 1.24 31.62
CA ARG A 23 7.06 1.46 30.40
C ARG A 23 7.55 2.91 30.36
N PRO A 24 8.51 3.29 31.24
CA PRO A 24 9.02 4.65 31.25
C PRO A 24 9.70 5.00 29.93
N ASN A 25 9.67 6.26 29.55
CA ASN A 25 10.36 6.74 28.36
C ASN A 25 11.88 6.53 28.51
N PRO A 26 12.54 5.72 27.65
CA PRO A 26 13.96 5.40 27.79
C PRO A 26 14.89 6.59 27.51
N LEU A 27 14.40 7.67 26.95
CA LEU A 27 15.17 8.89 26.65
C LEU A 27 15.22 9.87 27.82
N LEU A 28 14.49 9.58 28.91
CA LEU A 28 14.44 10.43 30.10
C LEU A 28 14.93 9.67 31.35
N PRO A 29 15.58 10.33 32.29
CA PRO A 29 16.03 9.69 33.54
C PRO A 29 14.84 9.12 34.32
N ALA A 30 14.89 7.80 34.61
CA ALA A 30 13.77 7.09 35.22
C ALA A 30 13.42 7.64 36.64
N GLU A 31 14.40 8.16 37.37
CA GLU A 31 14.19 8.78 38.69
C GLU A 31 13.34 10.06 38.59
N LEU A 32 13.61 10.90 37.59
CA LEU A 32 12.83 12.11 37.35
C LEU A 32 11.39 11.77 36.94
N LEU A 33 11.21 10.78 36.09
CA LEU A 33 9.88 10.33 35.70
C LEU A 33 9.09 9.80 36.89
N ARG A 34 9.70 9.00 37.77
CA ARG A 34 9.06 8.49 38.98
C ARG A 34 8.73 9.63 39.95
N ALA A 35 9.67 10.55 40.18
CA ALA A 35 9.45 11.68 41.08
C ALA A 35 8.35 12.62 40.60
N ALA A 36 8.18 12.75 39.28
CA ALA A 36 7.13 13.54 38.65
C ALA A 36 5.78 12.81 38.53
N GLY A 37 5.69 11.53 38.93
CA GLY A 37 4.47 10.73 38.70
C GLY A 37 4.07 10.64 37.25
N ALA A 38 5.05 10.64 36.34
CA ALA A 38 4.79 10.62 34.91
C ALA A 38 4.07 9.33 34.49
N ALA A 39 3.25 9.42 33.45
CA ALA A 39 2.57 8.25 32.89
C ALA A 39 3.56 7.13 32.55
N HIS A 40 3.19 5.91 32.90
CA HIS A 40 3.99 4.69 32.68
C HIS A 40 5.34 4.63 33.46
N ALA A 41 5.57 5.53 34.41
CA ALA A 41 6.88 5.64 35.08
C ALA A 41 7.12 4.59 36.14
N SER A 42 6.09 4.08 36.81
CA SER A 42 6.21 3.09 37.88
C SER A 42 4.97 2.20 37.99
N ALA A 43 5.13 1.09 38.72
CA ALA A 43 4.01 0.17 38.96
C ALA A 43 2.87 0.80 39.77
N GLU A 44 3.20 1.75 40.67
CA GLU A 44 2.21 2.50 41.45
C GLU A 44 1.35 3.38 40.54
N VAL A 45 1.97 4.08 39.60
CA VAL A 45 1.27 4.94 38.63
C VAL A 45 0.35 4.09 37.75
N GLU A 46 0.85 2.94 37.27
CA GLU A 46 0.02 2.01 36.47
C GLU A 46 -1.14 1.41 37.27
N LEU A 47 -0.90 1.03 38.52
CA LEU A 47 -1.93 0.50 39.39
C LEU A 47 -3.03 1.55 39.68
N ASP A 48 -2.64 2.80 39.94
CA ASP A 48 -3.59 3.88 40.19
C ASP A 48 -4.42 4.19 38.94
N PHE A 49 -3.79 4.27 37.79
CA PHE A 49 -4.48 4.39 36.51
C PHE A 49 -5.45 3.22 36.28
N ALA A 50 -5.00 1.99 36.50
CA ALA A 50 -5.81 0.80 36.30
C ALA A 50 -7.03 0.74 37.27
N ARG A 51 -6.87 1.22 38.52
CA ARG A 51 -7.99 1.37 39.46
C ARG A 51 -9.04 2.36 38.95
N HIS A 52 -8.62 3.52 38.49
CA HIS A 52 -9.54 4.52 37.94
C HIS A 52 -10.32 3.98 36.74
N VAL A 53 -9.65 3.26 35.82
CA VAL A 53 -10.31 2.65 34.69
C VAL A 53 -11.27 1.54 35.12
N HIS A 54 -10.82 0.67 36.03
CA HIS A 54 -11.67 -0.40 36.58
C HIS A 54 -12.95 0.14 37.23
N ASP A 55 -12.84 1.16 38.08
CA ASP A 55 -13.99 1.79 38.75
C ASP A 55 -14.97 2.43 37.78
N ARG A 56 -14.47 2.94 36.68
CA ARG A 56 -15.33 3.49 35.60
C ARG A 56 -16.02 2.39 34.82
N LEU A 57 -15.31 1.31 34.48
CA LEU A 57 -15.91 0.15 33.81
C LEU A 57 -16.97 -0.51 34.66
N ALA A 58 -16.71 -0.67 35.98
CA ALA A 58 -17.66 -1.24 36.91
C ALA A 58 -19.00 -0.43 37.06
N LYS A 59 -18.98 0.84 36.65
CA LYS A 59 -20.15 1.74 36.68
C LYS A 59 -20.73 2.01 35.29
N ALA A 60 -20.17 1.40 34.23
CA ALA A 60 -20.56 1.69 32.86
C ALA A 60 -21.86 0.93 32.45
N ALA A 61 -22.28 -0.08 33.19
CA ALA A 61 -23.48 -0.84 32.94
C ALA A 61 -24.10 -1.32 34.27
N PRO A 62 -25.41 -1.61 34.29
CA PRO A 62 -26.07 -2.27 35.45
C PRO A 62 -25.51 -3.66 35.77
N GLU A 63 -25.08 -4.38 34.75
CA GLU A 63 -24.40 -5.68 34.85
C GLU A 63 -23.03 -5.62 34.20
N VAL A 64 -21.98 -5.86 34.98
CA VAL A 64 -20.60 -5.89 34.50
C VAL A 64 -19.95 -7.20 34.89
N ILE A 65 -19.44 -7.94 33.93
CA ILE A 65 -18.76 -9.20 34.12
C ILE A 65 -17.27 -9.00 33.79
N PHE A 66 -16.40 -9.26 34.78
CA PHE A 66 -14.96 -9.32 34.56
C PHE A 66 -14.51 -10.76 34.38
N SER A 67 -13.69 -11.06 33.39
CA SER A 67 -13.20 -12.41 33.15
C SER A 67 -11.69 -12.42 32.89
N TYR A 68 -11.06 -13.52 33.26
CA TYR A 68 -9.64 -13.78 33.01
C TYR A 68 -9.44 -15.18 32.44
N ALA A 69 -8.40 -15.39 31.68
CA ALA A 69 -8.02 -16.69 31.19
C ALA A 69 -7.29 -17.47 32.30
N LYS A 70 -7.63 -18.74 32.52
CA LYS A 70 -6.96 -19.62 33.52
C LYS A 70 -5.62 -20.13 32.99
N ALA A 71 -5.48 -20.25 31.67
CA ALA A 71 -4.27 -20.74 31.04
C ALA A 71 -4.13 -20.14 29.62
N ASP A 72 -2.89 -20.04 29.15
CA ASP A 72 -2.53 -19.75 27.78
C ASP A 72 -1.51 -20.83 27.34
N GLY A 73 -1.95 -21.72 26.46
CA GLY A 73 -1.20 -22.95 26.16
C GLY A 73 -0.90 -23.76 27.45
N ASN A 74 0.37 -23.97 27.74
CA ASN A 74 0.82 -24.69 28.94
C ASN A 74 1.10 -23.76 30.15
N ARG A 75 0.90 -22.45 30.02
CA ARG A 75 1.14 -21.46 31.07
C ARG A 75 -0.14 -21.26 31.88
N LEU A 76 -0.07 -21.47 33.19
CA LEU A 76 -1.17 -21.11 34.10
C LEU A 76 -1.13 -19.61 34.36
N LEU A 77 -2.28 -18.98 34.25
CA LEU A 77 -2.49 -17.54 34.44
C LEU A 77 -3.24 -17.28 35.73
N ARG A 78 -3.06 -16.09 36.29
CA ARG A 78 -3.71 -15.65 37.53
C ARG A 78 -4.63 -14.45 37.25
N PRO A 79 -5.68 -14.27 38.09
CA PRO A 79 -6.54 -13.10 37.97
C PRO A 79 -5.78 -11.83 38.35
N SER A 80 -6.17 -10.71 37.75
CA SER A 80 -5.75 -9.39 38.19
C SER A 80 -6.09 -9.15 39.66
N PRO A 81 -5.22 -8.48 40.44
CA PRO A 81 -5.52 -8.09 41.81
C PRO A 81 -6.77 -7.19 41.91
N LEU A 82 -7.15 -6.49 40.85
CA LEU A 82 -8.30 -5.60 40.83
C LEU A 82 -9.65 -6.35 40.82
N ILE A 83 -9.67 -7.62 40.44
CA ILE A 83 -10.87 -8.44 40.46
C ILE A 83 -10.89 -9.50 41.57
N ALA A 84 -9.80 -9.61 42.36
CA ALA A 84 -9.67 -10.64 43.38
C ALA A 84 -10.76 -10.56 44.50
N GLY A 85 -11.31 -9.38 44.73
CA GLY A 85 -12.40 -9.15 45.72
C GLY A 85 -13.80 -9.25 45.14
N ILE A 86 -13.96 -9.50 43.85
CA ILE A 86 -15.27 -9.62 43.23
C ILE A 86 -15.75 -11.06 43.35
N PRO A 87 -17.02 -11.30 43.80
CA PRO A 87 -17.57 -12.65 43.89
C PRO A 87 -17.50 -13.37 42.56
N ALA A 88 -17.04 -14.62 42.55
CA ALA A 88 -16.99 -15.42 41.35
C ALA A 88 -18.45 -15.70 40.86
N PHE A 89 -18.71 -15.31 39.64
CA PHE A 89 -19.96 -15.62 38.97
C PHE A 89 -19.78 -16.95 38.24
N VAL A 90 -20.41 -17.99 38.79
CA VAL A 90 -20.51 -19.28 38.09
C VAL A 90 -21.88 -19.32 37.46
N LYS A 91 -22.01 -18.83 36.24
CA LYS A 91 -23.17 -19.19 35.40
C LYS A 91 -23.00 -20.67 35.12
N ALA A 92 -23.94 -21.50 35.59
CA ALA A 92 -24.10 -22.81 35.03
C ALA A 92 -24.32 -22.61 33.54
N ALA A 93 -23.27 -22.89 32.76
CA ALA A 93 -23.39 -22.86 31.33
C ALA A 93 -24.34 -24.04 30.99
N ASP A 94 -25.63 -23.77 30.87
CA ASP A 94 -26.41 -24.53 29.91
C ASP A 94 -25.58 -24.41 28.62
N ALA A 95 -24.98 -25.51 28.21
CA ALA A 95 -24.13 -25.54 27.05
C ALA A 95 -24.99 -25.29 25.81
N VAL A 96 -25.32 -24.02 25.60
CA VAL A 96 -25.99 -23.62 24.38
C VAL A 96 -25.00 -24.01 23.26
N PRO A 97 -25.34 -24.99 22.44
CA PRO A 97 -24.47 -25.46 21.40
C PRO A 97 -24.10 -24.26 20.52
N THR A 98 -22.81 -24.09 20.21
CA THR A 98 -22.37 -23.05 19.27
C THR A 98 -23.12 -23.19 17.95
N LEU A 99 -23.30 -22.07 17.24
CA LEU A 99 -23.92 -22.11 15.91
C LEU A 99 -23.28 -23.16 15.01
N ALA A 100 -21.96 -23.30 15.04
CA ALA A 100 -21.24 -24.33 14.31
C ALA A 100 -21.67 -25.75 14.69
N ARG A 101 -21.87 -26.05 15.99
CA ARG A 101 -22.40 -27.36 16.45
C ARG A 101 -23.84 -27.59 16.03
N LYS A 102 -24.67 -26.55 16.06
CA LYS A 102 -26.06 -26.65 15.57
C LYS A 102 -26.12 -26.96 14.10
N LEU A 103 -25.38 -26.18 13.30
CA LEU A 103 -25.28 -26.39 11.85
C LEU A 103 -24.70 -27.77 11.51
N ALA A 104 -23.66 -28.22 12.19
CA ALA A 104 -23.09 -29.53 11.98
C ALA A 104 -24.09 -30.68 12.33
N ALA A 105 -24.88 -30.51 13.37
CA ALA A 105 -25.90 -31.49 13.77
C ALA A 105 -27.10 -31.56 12.79
N GLU A 106 -27.44 -30.42 12.18
CA GLU A 106 -28.58 -30.33 11.24
C GLU A 106 -28.17 -30.68 9.79
N SER A 107 -26.91 -30.51 9.45
CA SER A 107 -26.42 -30.58 8.06
C SER A 107 -25.79 -31.93 7.65
N ILE A 108 -25.69 -32.89 8.59
CA ILE A 108 -24.97 -34.15 8.33
C ILE A 108 -25.47 -34.95 7.11
N PRO A 109 -26.76 -34.92 6.70
CA PRO A 109 -27.16 -35.59 5.47
C PRO A 109 -26.87 -34.83 4.17
N ALA A 110 -26.44 -33.58 4.22
CA ALA A 110 -26.46 -32.66 3.08
C ALA A 110 -25.08 -32.10 2.66
N LEU A 111 -23.99 -32.55 3.26
CA LEU A 111 -22.65 -32.17 2.79
C LEU A 111 -22.37 -32.90 1.48
N ALA A 112 -22.64 -32.22 0.36
CA ALA A 112 -22.17 -32.63 -0.95
C ALA A 112 -20.78 -32.04 -1.20
N LEU A 113 -19.84 -32.86 -1.66
CA LEU A 113 -18.59 -32.36 -2.20
C LEU A 113 -18.92 -31.69 -3.54
N VAL A 114 -18.80 -30.38 -3.57
CA VAL A 114 -18.97 -29.61 -4.81
C VAL A 114 -17.59 -29.30 -5.35
N GLU A 115 -17.32 -29.74 -6.57
CA GLU A 115 -16.11 -29.39 -7.29
C GLU A 115 -16.29 -27.98 -7.87
N ASP A 116 -15.78 -26.98 -7.15
CA ASP A 116 -15.84 -25.55 -7.56
C ASP A 116 -14.47 -25.14 -8.14
N ALA A 117 -14.09 -25.82 -9.23
CA ALA A 117 -12.82 -25.59 -9.89
C ALA A 117 -12.88 -24.47 -10.95
N MET A 118 -14.07 -24.00 -11.31
CA MET A 118 -14.28 -23.06 -12.42
C MET A 118 -15.00 -21.81 -11.93
N ALA A 119 -14.34 -20.65 -12.08
CA ALA A 119 -15.05 -19.37 -11.94
C ALA A 119 -16.06 -19.19 -13.09
N PRO A 120 -17.18 -18.48 -12.89
CA PRO A 120 -18.07 -18.12 -13.99
C PRO A 120 -17.30 -17.41 -15.09
N PRO A 121 -17.53 -17.75 -16.39
CA PRO A 121 -16.87 -17.09 -17.49
C PRO A 121 -17.14 -15.58 -17.49
N VAL A 122 -16.27 -14.82 -18.11
CA VAL A 122 -16.52 -13.40 -18.36
C VAL A 122 -17.61 -13.29 -19.42
N ALA A 123 -18.67 -12.51 -19.15
CA ALA A 123 -19.74 -12.32 -20.12
C ALA A 123 -19.28 -11.37 -21.24
N ASP A 124 -19.83 -11.56 -22.45
CA ASP A 124 -19.56 -10.69 -23.57
C ASP A 124 -19.80 -9.21 -23.22
N GLY A 125 -18.76 -8.38 -23.37
CA GLY A 125 -18.81 -6.96 -23.03
C GLY A 125 -18.68 -6.65 -21.53
N GLU A 126 -18.46 -7.64 -20.67
CA GLU A 126 -18.18 -7.43 -19.24
C GLU A 126 -16.86 -6.64 -19.08
N LYS A 127 -16.94 -5.52 -18.39
CA LYS A 127 -15.77 -4.68 -18.13
C LYS A 127 -15.09 -5.14 -16.82
N VAL A 128 -13.97 -5.81 -16.97
CA VAL A 128 -13.18 -6.23 -15.81
C VAL A 128 -12.35 -5.05 -15.29
N SER A 129 -12.48 -4.74 -14.01
CA SER A 129 -11.70 -3.68 -13.36
C SER A 129 -10.25 -4.10 -13.13
N GLY A 130 -9.37 -3.12 -12.84
CA GLY A 130 -8.00 -3.38 -12.39
C GLY A 130 -6.90 -3.17 -13.44
N GLY A 131 -7.24 -2.90 -14.71
CA GLY A 131 -6.23 -2.65 -15.75
C GLY A 131 -5.23 -3.81 -15.88
N SER A 132 -3.93 -3.51 -15.97
CA SER A 132 -2.86 -4.53 -16.02
C SER A 132 -2.78 -5.41 -14.77
N TRP A 133 -3.32 -4.96 -13.64
CA TRP A 133 -3.30 -5.71 -12.39
C TRP A 133 -4.16 -6.99 -12.43
N VAL A 134 -5.28 -6.98 -13.15
CA VAL A 134 -6.08 -8.20 -13.32
C VAL A 134 -5.28 -9.28 -14.05
N LEU A 135 -4.50 -8.89 -15.06
CA LEU A 135 -3.66 -9.83 -15.82
C LEU A 135 -2.51 -10.36 -14.96
N ARG A 136 -1.89 -9.49 -14.17
CA ARG A 136 -0.90 -9.90 -13.18
C ARG A 136 -1.49 -10.88 -12.16
N ALA A 137 -2.63 -10.56 -11.60
CA ALA A 137 -3.31 -11.43 -10.64
C ALA A 137 -3.65 -12.79 -11.26
N GLN A 138 -4.15 -12.80 -12.50
CA GLN A 138 -4.45 -14.03 -13.25
C GLN A 138 -3.19 -14.86 -13.49
N ALA A 139 -2.05 -14.23 -13.80
CA ALA A 139 -0.79 -14.94 -14.00
C ALA A 139 -0.26 -15.57 -12.73
N ILE A 140 -0.41 -14.91 -11.57
CA ILE A 140 0.06 -15.38 -10.27
C ILE A 140 -0.90 -16.40 -9.67
N CYS A 141 -2.19 -16.06 -9.60
CA CYS A 141 -3.23 -16.87 -8.99
C CYS A 141 -4.62 -16.49 -9.56
N PRO A 142 -5.26 -17.34 -10.39
CA PRO A 142 -6.57 -17.04 -10.96
C PRO A 142 -7.66 -16.75 -9.91
N ALA A 143 -7.60 -17.40 -8.75
CA ALA A 143 -8.52 -17.12 -7.65
C ALA A 143 -8.38 -15.68 -7.14
N TRP A 144 -7.14 -15.15 -7.05
CA TRP A 144 -6.90 -13.74 -6.72
C TRP A 144 -7.56 -12.81 -7.74
N ALA A 145 -7.34 -13.06 -9.04
CA ALA A 145 -7.96 -12.26 -10.10
C ALA A 145 -9.49 -12.24 -9.97
N TYR A 146 -10.10 -13.39 -9.71
CA TYR A 146 -11.55 -13.51 -9.55
C TYR A 146 -12.06 -12.76 -8.31
N TYR A 147 -11.50 -13.04 -7.13
CA TYR A 147 -11.99 -12.44 -5.89
C TYR A 147 -11.79 -10.93 -5.83
N GLU A 148 -10.63 -10.44 -6.24
CA GLU A 148 -10.33 -9.01 -6.14
C GLU A 148 -10.97 -8.19 -7.26
N PHE A 149 -10.82 -8.62 -8.52
CA PHE A 149 -11.18 -7.79 -9.69
C PHE A 149 -12.58 -8.04 -10.22
N ARG A 150 -13.17 -9.22 -9.99
CA ARG A 150 -14.55 -9.52 -10.37
C ARG A 150 -15.53 -9.38 -9.20
N LEU A 151 -15.18 -9.88 -8.03
CA LEU A 151 -16.03 -9.80 -6.84
C LEU A 151 -15.77 -8.56 -5.96
N GLY A 152 -14.69 -7.81 -6.20
CA GLY A 152 -14.34 -6.61 -5.43
C GLY A 152 -13.83 -6.89 -4.02
N GLY A 153 -13.38 -8.12 -3.76
CA GLY A 153 -12.86 -8.56 -2.45
C GLY A 153 -11.48 -8.00 -2.15
N LYS A 154 -11.40 -6.73 -1.76
CA LYS A 154 -10.14 -6.08 -1.36
C LYS A 154 -9.97 -6.10 0.14
N ALA A 155 -8.72 -6.25 0.59
CA ALA A 155 -8.39 -5.99 1.99
C ALA A 155 -8.70 -4.53 2.33
N MET A 156 -9.15 -4.29 3.56
CA MET A 156 -9.34 -2.93 4.05
C MET A 156 -7.98 -2.31 4.31
N ASP A 157 -7.76 -1.12 3.74
CA ASP A 157 -6.51 -0.39 3.94
C ASP A 157 -6.37 0.03 5.41
N GLU A 158 -5.20 -0.21 5.98
CA GLU A 158 -4.88 0.32 7.30
C GLU A 158 -4.68 1.84 7.20
N PRO A 159 -5.36 2.63 8.04
CA PRO A 159 -5.19 4.07 8.03
C PRO A 159 -3.75 4.44 8.43
N VAL A 160 -3.09 5.23 7.61
CA VAL A 160 -1.74 5.75 7.86
C VAL A 160 -1.78 7.25 8.10
N GLU A 161 -0.88 7.75 8.96
CA GLU A 161 -0.67 9.19 9.09
C GLU A 161 0.07 9.74 7.87
N GLY A 162 -0.52 10.72 7.19
CA GLY A 162 0.05 11.34 5.98
C GLY A 162 -0.31 10.59 4.70
N LEU A 163 0.65 10.50 3.78
CA LEU A 163 0.48 9.84 2.49
C LEU A 163 1.00 8.40 2.53
N ASP A 164 0.17 7.47 2.12
CA ASP A 164 0.55 6.08 1.92
C ASP A 164 1.52 5.91 0.72
N PRO A 165 2.16 4.75 0.55
CA PRO A 165 3.08 4.51 -0.55
C PRO A 165 2.46 4.69 -1.94
N ALA A 166 1.17 4.33 -2.12
CA ALA A 166 0.47 4.46 -3.40
C ALA A 166 0.22 5.94 -3.73
N ALA A 167 -0.23 6.74 -2.77
CA ALA A 167 -0.40 8.19 -2.91
C ALA A 167 0.93 8.89 -3.24
N ARG A 168 2.03 8.47 -2.61
CA ARG A 168 3.37 8.98 -2.93
C ARG A 168 3.81 8.60 -4.34
N GLY A 169 3.49 7.39 -4.79
CA GLY A 169 3.69 6.94 -6.17
C GLY A 169 2.94 7.83 -7.16
N THR A 170 1.65 8.03 -6.94
CA THR A 170 0.80 8.90 -7.76
C THR A 170 1.39 10.32 -7.89
N LEU A 171 1.89 10.90 -6.79
CA LEU A 171 2.52 12.21 -6.81
C LEU A 171 3.81 12.25 -7.64
N VAL A 172 4.62 11.20 -7.64
CA VAL A 172 5.84 11.10 -8.47
C VAL A 172 5.46 11.06 -9.94
N HIS A 173 4.49 10.22 -10.35
CA HIS A 173 4.01 10.15 -11.73
C HIS A 173 3.47 11.50 -12.20
N ALA A 174 2.58 12.12 -11.43
CA ALA A 174 2.02 13.43 -11.77
C ALA A 174 3.09 14.55 -11.86
N ALA A 175 4.12 14.51 -11.01
CA ALA A 175 5.21 15.47 -11.07
C ALA A 175 6.12 15.25 -12.29
N LEU A 176 6.40 14.00 -12.66
CA LEU A 176 7.16 13.66 -13.87
C LEU A 176 6.38 13.99 -15.14
N GLU A 177 5.07 13.68 -15.17
CA GLU A 177 4.19 14.10 -16.25
C GLU A 177 4.23 15.61 -16.46
N ALA A 178 4.01 16.40 -15.41
CA ALA A 178 4.03 17.86 -15.49
C ALA A 178 5.38 18.41 -15.95
N PHE A 179 6.49 17.79 -15.50
CA PHE A 179 7.84 18.16 -15.93
C PHE A 179 8.05 17.89 -17.42
N TRP A 180 7.76 16.67 -17.87
CA TRP A 180 7.99 16.26 -19.25
C TRP A 180 7.03 16.91 -20.25
N ASN A 181 5.81 17.23 -19.85
CA ASN A 181 4.91 18.05 -20.67
C ASN A 181 5.46 19.47 -20.91
N THR A 182 6.39 19.95 -20.07
CA THR A 182 7.03 21.25 -20.23
C THR A 182 8.35 21.14 -21.03
N VAL A 183 9.22 20.20 -20.68
CA VAL A 183 10.60 20.10 -21.23
C VAL A 183 10.62 19.36 -22.56
N ARG A 184 9.91 18.26 -22.70
CA ARG A 184 9.60 17.50 -23.91
C ARG A 184 10.78 16.84 -24.67
N SER A 185 12.03 17.16 -24.41
CA SER A 185 13.17 16.52 -25.12
C SER A 185 14.45 16.49 -24.30
N SER A 186 15.37 15.60 -24.69
CA SER A 186 16.73 15.56 -24.16
C SER A 186 17.48 16.88 -24.35
N ASP A 187 17.33 17.50 -25.52
CA ASP A 187 18.00 18.75 -25.85
C ASP A 187 17.48 19.90 -24.99
N ALA A 188 16.17 19.98 -24.79
CA ALA A 188 15.57 20.96 -23.91
C ALA A 188 16.02 20.75 -22.44
N LEU A 189 16.11 19.48 -21.99
CA LEU A 189 16.65 19.17 -20.66
C LEU A 189 18.12 19.62 -20.52
N ALA A 190 18.94 19.33 -21.51
CA ALA A 190 20.36 19.71 -21.53
C ALA A 190 20.56 21.24 -21.57
N ALA A 191 19.64 21.98 -22.20
CA ALA A 191 19.69 23.44 -22.30
C ALA A 191 19.33 24.17 -21.01
N LEU A 192 18.67 23.50 -20.03
CA LEU A 192 18.32 24.09 -18.76
C LEU A 192 19.56 24.34 -17.89
N SER A 193 19.76 25.56 -17.43
CA SER A 193 20.68 25.82 -16.33
C SER A 193 20.21 25.17 -15.05
N GLU A 194 21.07 24.99 -14.06
CA GLU A 194 20.72 24.41 -12.76
C GLU A 194 19.54 25.15 -12.09
N THR A 195 19.56 26.49 -12.15
CA THR A 195 18.47 27.33 -11.62
C THR A 195 17.17 27.07 -12.37
N GLN A 196 17.17 27.10 -13.69
CA GLN A 196 15.98 26.85 -14.51
C GLN A 196 15.42 25.45 -14.30
N ARG A 197 16.30 24.43 -14.18
CA ARG A 197 15.88 23.06 -13.86
C ARG A 197 15.19 23.01 -12.50
N GLY A 198 15.76 23.63 -11.48
CA GLY A 198 15.17 23.73 -10.15
C GLY A 198 13.79 24.41 -10.15
N GLU A 199 13.62 25.52 -10.88
CA GLU A 199 12.36 26.22 -11.04
C GLU A 199 11.30 25.39 -11.77
N THR A 200 11.72 24.68 -12.82
CA THR A 200 10.83 23.78 -13.59
C THR A 200 10.36 22.61 -12.72
N ILE A 201 11.28 21.97 -11.96
CA ILE A 201 10.94 20.93 -10.99
C ILE A 201 9.95 21.47 -9.94
N ALA A 202 10.22 22.62 -9.35
CA ALA A 202 9.36 23.22 -8.33
C ALA A 202 7.95 23.48 -8.87
N THR A 203 7.83 23.96 -10.11
CA THR A 203 6.56 24.21 -10.80
C THR A 203 5.81 22.89 -11.05
N ALA A 204 6.48 21.86 -11.52
CA ALA A 204 5.90 20.54 -11.76
C ALA A 204 5.38 19.91 -10.46
N VAL A 205 6.19 19.95 -9.38
CA VAL A 205 5.83 19.45 -8.06
C VAL A 205 4.62 20.23 -7.48
N ALA A 206 4.62 21.55 -7.60
CA ALA A 206 3.50 22.36 -7.13
C ALA A 206 2.22 22.04 -7.90
N THR A 207 2.31 21.73 -9.18
CA THR A 207 1.18 21.32 -10.03
C THR A 207 0.66 19.94 -9.61
N ALA A 208 1.54 18.98 -9.42
CA ALA A 208 1.17 17.63 -8.97
C ALA A 208 0.45 17.67 -7.60
N LEU A 209 0.99 18.40 -6.63
CA LEU A 209 0.37 18.55 -5.31
C LEU A 209 -1.02 19.21 -5.38
N ARG A 210 -1.17 20.28 -6.17
CA ARG A 210 -2.49 20.92 -6.33
C ARG A 210 -3.52 20.00 -6.97
N ASN A 211 -3.13 19.25 -8.00
CA ASN A 211 -4.02 18.30 -8.67
C ASN A 211 -4.43 17.18 -7.72
N PHE A 212 -3.47 16.62 -7.00
CA PHE A 212 -3.70 15.58 -6.00
C PHE A 212 -4.68 16.02 -4.90
N GLU A 213 -4.47 17.21 -4.32
CA GLU A 213 -5.37 17.77 -3.30
C GLU A 213 -6.79 17.97 -3.86
N ARG A 214 -6.91 18.46 -5.10
CA ARG A 214 -8.20 18.68 -5.77
C ARG A 214 -8.94 17.37 -6.05
N GLU A 215 -8.25 16.36 -6.60
CA GLU A 215 -8.85 15.08 -6.99
C GLU A 215 -9.29 14.24 -5.80
N ARG A 216 -8.54 14.30 -4.72
CA ARG A 216 -8.87 13.59 -3.48
C ARG A 216 -9.74 14.40 -2.51
N HIS A 217 -10.09 15.63 -2.87
CA HIS A 217 -10.86 16.55 -2.02
C HIS A 217 -10.26 16.72 -0.62
N ILE A 218 -8.94 16.80 -0.52
CA ILE A 218 -8.19 16.99 0.73
C ILE A 218 -7.36 18.26 0.68
N ALA A 219 -7.02 18.78 1.87
CA ALA A 219 -6.02 19.84 2.01
C ALA A 219 -4.89 19.32 2.90
N LEU A 220 -3.68 19.24 2.36
CA LEU A 220 -2.51 18.85 3.13
C LEU A 220 -2.11 19.99 4.10
N PRO A 221 -1.80 19.69 5.37
CA PRO A 221 -1.27 20.72 6.30
C PRO A 221 -0.05 21.42 5.69
N ALA A 222 0.03 22.73 5.84
CA ALA A 222 1.02 23.57 5.15
C ALA A 222 2.46 23.06 5.33
N ARG A 223 2.83 22.68 6.56
CA ARG A 223 4.15 22.15 6.86
C ARG A 223 4.40 20.78 6.20
N PHE A 224 3.41 19.91 6.23
CA PHE A 224 3.50 18.59 5.56
C PHE A 224 3.64 18.77 4.04
N ARG A 225 2.85 19.64 3.44
CA ARG A 225 2.93 19.98 2.01
C ARG A 225 4.31 20.51 1.61
N GLN A 226 4.93 21.36 2.44
CA GLN A 226 6.29 21.86 2.21
C GLN A 226 7.33 20.72 2.23
N LEU A 227 7.25 19.82 3.21
CA LEU A 227 8.17 18.66 3.33
C LEU A 227 8.02 17.73 2.14
N GLU A 228 6.78 17.43 1.74
CA GLU A 228 6.52 16.56 0.60
C GLU A 228 6.96 17.21 -0.72
N ALA A 229 6.77 18.50 -0.89
CA ALA A 229 7.30 19.23 -2.04
C ALA A 229 8.84 19.18 -2.12
N ALA A 230 9.53 19.36 -1.01
CA ALA A 230 10.99 19.26 -0.95
C ALA A 230 11.48 17.83 -1.25
N ARG A 231 10.79 16.80 -0.72
CA ARG A 231 11.09 15.39 -1.00
C ARG A 231 10.95 15.07 -2.49
N LEU A 232 9.82 15.46 -3.09
CA LEU A 232 9.55 15.25 -4.51
C LEU A 232 10.58 15.97 -5.38
N ALA A 233 10.88 17.22 -5.09
CA ALA A 233 11.86 17.99 -5.85
C ALA A 233 13.24 17.32 -5.83
N GLY A 234 13.70 16.89 -4.65
CA GLY A 234 14.97 16.16 -4.54
C GLY A 234 14.96 14.82 -5.30
N LEU A 235 13.85 14.11 -5.27
CA LEU A 235 13.71 12.84 -6.01
C LEU A 235 13.73 13.05 -7.51
N LEU A 236 13.02 14.06 -8.02
CA LEU A 236 13.03 14.40 -9.43
C LEU A 236 14.42 14.85 -9.89
N ASP A 237 15.12 15.68 -9.13
CA ASP A 237 16.47 16.13 -9.49
C ASP A 237 17.45 14.96 -9.61
N ILE A 238 17.41 14.00 -8.68
CA ILE A 238 18.19 12.76 -8.73
C ILE A 238 17.84 11.94 -9.98
N TRP A 239 16.55 11.79 -10.29
CA TRP A 239 16.09 11.05 -11.45
C TRP A 239 16.51 11.71 -12.76
N LEU A 240 16.33 13.02 -12.89
CA LEU A 240 16.70 13.75 -14.10
C LEU A 240 18.20 13.71 -14.37
N ALA A 241 19.05 13.55 -13.33
CA ALA A 241 20.46 13.29 -13.52
C ALA A 241 20.74 11.91 -14.16
N VAL A 242 19.86 10.92 -14.00
CA VAL A 242 19.93 9.64 -14.73
C VAL A 242 19.49 9.83 -16.18
N GLU A 243 18.41 10.55 -16.41
CA GLU A 243 17.92 10.87 -17.76
C GLU A 243 18.97 11.62 -18.58
N ALA A 244 19.68 12.58 -17.98
CA ALA A 244 20.74 13.35 -18.63
C ALA A 244 21.96 12.51 -19.06
N ARG A 245 22.09 11.26 -18.58
CA ARG A 245 23.15 10.31 -18.99
C ARG A 245 22.79 9.46 -20.20
N ARG A 246 21.56 9.60 -20.74
CA ARG A 246 21.16 8.89 -21.96
C ARG A 246 22.01 9.38 -23.14
N SER A 247 22.61 8.46 -23.88
CA SER A 247 23.43 8.75 -25.04
C SER A 247 22.62 9.08 -26.28
N GLN A 248 21.38 8.51 -26.36
CA GLN A 248 20.49 8.72 -27.49
C GLN A 248 19.58 9.92 -27.25
N PRO A 249 19.55 10.91 -28.17
CA PRO A 249 18.57 12.00 -28.11
C PRO A 249 17.15 11.45 -28.21
N PHE A 250 16.24 12.10 -27.50
CA PHE A 250 14.83 11.69 -27.48
C PHE A 250 13.89 12.88 -27.44
N GLU A 251 12.67 12.67 -27.94
CA GLU A 251 11.52 13.55 -27.80
C GLU A 251 10.41 12.83 -27.04
N VAL A 252 9.85 13.43 -26.00
CA VAL A 252 8.69 12.90 -25.27
C VAL A 252 7.43 13.17 -26.09
N ILE A 253 6.87 12.11 -26.65
CA ILE A 253 5.68 12.19 -27.53
C ILE A 253 4.37 11.98 -26.77
N ALA A 254 4.41 11.26 -25.65
CA ALA A 254 3.24 11.04 -24.81
C ALA A 254 3.63 10.94 -23.33
N CYS A 255 2.74 11.44 -22.46
CA CYS A 255 2.75 11.22 -21.00
C CYS A 255 1.33 10.83 -20.56
N GLU A 256 1.23 9.86 -19.60
CA GLU A 256 -0.04 9.38 -19.04
C GLU A 256 -1.09 9.07 -20.14
N GLN A 257 -0.65 8.38 -21.19
CA GLN A 257 -1.51 8.09 -22.35
C GLN A 257 -2.42 6.90 -22.08
N PRO A 258 -3.74 7.08 -22.11
CA PRO A 258 -4.69 5.97 -22.03
C PRO A 258 -4.52 5.00 -23.21
N ALA A 259 -4.49 3.72 -22.93
CA ALA A 259 -4.49 2.64 -23.88
C ALA A 259 -5.54 1.60 -23.51
N THR A 260 -6.15 0.98 -24.52
CA THR A 260 -7.12 -0.09 -24.32
C THR A 260 -6.70 -1.29 -25.14
N VAL A 261 -6.74 -2.45 -24.51
CA VAL A 261 -6.37 -3.73 -25.10
C VAL A 261 -7.54 -4.67 -25.02
N ASP A 262 -7.87 -5.31 -26.10
CA ASP A 262 -8.78 -6.45 -26.12
C ASP A 262 -7.92 -7.72 -26.10
N ILE A 263 -8.03 -8.50 -25.03
CA ILE A 263 -7.36 -9.80 -24.84
C ILE A 263 -8.48 -10.82 -24.78
N GLU A 264 -8.71 -11.52 -25.88
CA GLU A 264 -9.86 -12.39 -26.09
C GLU A 264 -11.18 -11.65 -25.77
N GLU A 265 -11.91 -12.09 -24.74
CA GLU A 265 -13.18 -11.52 -24.32
C GLU A 265 -13.04 -10.38 -23.30
N ILE A 266 -11.81 -10.11 -22.84
CA ILE A 266 -11.55 -9.12 -21.78
C ILE A 266 -11.03 -7.82 -22.39
N ARG A 267 -11.72 -6.71 -22.08
CA ARG A 267 -11.23 -5.37 -22.38
C ARG A 267 -10.52 -4.77 -21.18
N VAL A 268 -9.22 -4.53 -21.33
CA VAL A 268 -8.35 -3.98 -20.30
C VAL A 268 -7.97 -2.54 -20.64
N SER A 269 -8.27 -1.61 -19.74
CA SER A 269 -7.83 -0.21 -19.87
C SER A 269 -6.55 -0.02 -19.05
N MET A 270 -5.56 0.59 -19.65
CA MET A 270 -4.25 0.85 -19.04
C MET A 270 -3.80 2.27 -19.35
N VAL A 271 -2.77 2.75 -18.67
CA VAL A 271 -2.15 4.04 -18.93
C VAL A 271 -0.66 3.82 -19.13
N VAL A 272 -0.10 4.37 -20.21
CA VAL A 272 1.35 4.37 -20.46
C VAL A 272 1.91 5.64 -19.86
N ASP A 273 2.83 5.50 -18.90
CA ASP A 273 3.35 6.65 -18.16
C ASP A 273 4.10 7.63 -19.08
N ARG A 274 4.95 7.10 -19.99
CA ARG A 274 5.69 7.92 -20.94
C ARG A 274 6.13 7.14 -22.19
N ILE A 275 6.07 7.79 -23.33
CA ILE A 275 6.63 7.30 -24.60
C ILE A 275 7.59 8.34 -25.15
N ASP A 276 8.83 7.91 -25.40
CA ASP A 276 9.83 8.71 -26.08
C ASP A 276 10.00 8.25 -27.52
N ARG A 277 10.27 9.18 -28.42
CA ARG A 277 10.72 8.91 -29.79
C ARG A 277 12.20 9.19 -29.89
N LEU A 278 12.97 8.25 -30.41
CA LEU A 278 14.40 8.40 -30.74
C LEU A 278 14.59 9.12 -32.06
N ALA A 279 15.81 9.58 -32.37
CA ALA A 279 16.13 10.28 -33.59
C ALA A 279 15.89 9.45 -34.88
N ASP A 280 15.95 8.13 -34.80
CA ASP A 280 15.68 7.19 -35.88
C ASP A 280 14.19 6.85 -36.06
N GLY A 281 13.31 7.40 -35.21
CA GLY A 281 11.88 7.23 -35.22
C GLY A 281 11.35 6.11 -34.31
N ARG A 282 12.22 5.22 -33.83
CA ARG A 282 11.83 4.15 -32.91
C ARG A 282 11.36 4.69 -31.56
N GLN A 283 10.56 3.90 -30.83
CA GLN A 283 9.97 4.32 -29.57
C GLN A 283 10.59 3.62 -28.37
N VAL A 284 10.65 4.34 -27.25
CA VAL A 284 11.00 3.81 -25.92
C VAL A 284 9.78 3.96 -25.02
N ILE A 285 9.28 2.85 -24.50
CA ILE A 285 8.15 2.82 -23.57
C ILE A 285 8.68 2.77 -22.14
N ILE A 286 8.27 3.72 -21.33
CA ILE A 286 8.75 3.91 -19.97
C ILE A 286 7.59 3.86 -18.99
N ASP A 287 7.73 3.05 -17.94
CA ASP A 287 6.82 2.99 -16.79
C ASP A 287 7.58 3.32 -15.51
N TYR A 288 7.09 4.28 -14.74
CA TYR A 288 7.74 4.74 -13.52
C TYR A 288 7.44 3.83 -12.34
N LYS A 289 8.46 3.43 -11.61
CA LYS A 289 8.33 2.62 -10.40
C LYS A 289 9.00 3.31 -9.22
N THR A 290 8.22 3.53 -8.17
CA THR A 290 8.68 4.11 -6.89
C THR A 290 8.93 3.04 -5.83
N GLY A 291 8.59 1.80 -6.10
CA GLY A 291 8.88 0.64 -5.26
C GLY A 291 10.26 0.04 -5.51
N ALA A 292 10.83 -0.60 -4.49
CA ALA A 292 12.18 -1.15 -4.56
C ALA A 292 12.32 -2.37 -5.50
N THR A 293 11.25 -3.13 -5.69
CA THR A 293 11.30 -4.41 -6.40
C THR A 293 10.69 -4.29 -7.80
N VAL A 294 11.52 -4.47 -8.80
CA VAL A 294 11.12 -4.62 -10.21
C VAL A 294 11.84 -5.85 -10.74
N ASP A 295 11.10 -6.83 -11.25
CA ASP A 295 11.66 -8.04 -11.83
C ASP A 295 11.24 -8.19 -13.29
N THR A 296 12.19 -8.05 -14.18
CA THR A 296 11.99 -8.21 -15.64
C THR A 296 12.36 -9.59 -16.16
N ARG A 297 12.92 -10.47 -15.30
CA ARG A 297 13.39 -11.82 -15.70
C ARG A 297 12.24 -12.72 -16.11
N ASN A 298 11.06 -12.53 -15.53
CA ASN A 298 9.87 -13.32 -15.83
C ASN A 298 9.18 -12.97 -17.15
N TRP A 299 9.66 -11.97 -17.89
CA TRP A 299 9.11 -11.65 -19.22
C TRP A 299 9.39 -12.75 -20.27
N ALA A 300 10.38 -13.61 -20.01
CA ALA A 300 10.67 -14.79 -20.82
C ALA A 300 9.93 -16.06 -20.36
N GLU A 301 9.15 -15.99 -19.28
CA GLU A 301 8.44 -17.13 -18.74
C GLU A 301 7.05 -17.32 -19.37
N GLN A 302 6.50 -18.52 -19.23
CA GLN A 302 5.17 -18.86 -19.75
C GLN A 302 4.04 -18.04 -19.09
N ARG A 303 4.24 -17.60 -17.84
CA ARG A 303 3.32 -16.74 -17.09
C ARG A 303 4.03 -15.46 -16.70
N ILE A 304 3.76 -14.39 -17.42
CA ILE A 304 4.35 -13.07 -17.18
C ILE A 304 3.64 -12.42 -15.99
N THR A 305 4.33 -12.28 -14.87
CA THR A 305 3.76 -11.67 -13.64
C THR A 305 3.91 -10.15 -13.59
N GLU A 306 4.66 -9.55 -14.52
CA GLU A 306 4.72 -8.10 -14.76
C GLU A 306 4.33 -7.80 -16.22
N PRO A 307 3.05 -7.96 -16.60
CA PRO A 307 2.63 -7.97 -17.99
C PRO A 307 2.49 -6.57 -18.62
N GLN A 308 2.51 -5.51 -17.84
CA GLN A 308 2.18 -4.15 -18.26
C GLN A 308 3.02 -3.70 -19.47
N LEU A 309 4.34 -3.69 -19.35
CA LEU A 309 5.24 -3.26 -20.42
C LEU A 309 5.24 -4.19 -21.64
N PRO A 310 5.28 -5.54 -21.50
CA PRO A 310 5.12 -6.44 -22.64
C PRO A 310 3.84 -6.22 -23.44
N ILE A 311 2.73 -5.94 -22.76
CA ILE A 311 1.46 -5.64 -23.44
C ILE A 311 1.54 -4.30 -24.20
N TYR A 312 2.13 -3.27 -23.60
CA TYR A 312 2.32 -2.00 -24.31
C TYR A 312 3.17 -2.17 -25.56
N ALA A 313 4.28 -2.94 -25.46
CA ALA A 313 5.10 -3.22 -26.63
C ALA A 313 4.36 -3.96 -27.73
N ALA A 314 3.47 -4.88 -27.37
CA ALA A 314 2.65 -5.63 -28.34
C ALA A 314 1.53 -4.77 -28.99
N LEU A 315 1.14 -3.67 -28.34
CA LEU A 315 0.08 -2.78 -28.84
C LEU A 315 0.57 -1.64 -29.71
N VAL A 316 1.80 -1.22 -29.50
CA VAL A 316 2.40 -0.17 -30.32
C VAL A 316 2.77 -0.79 -31.67
N ASN A 317 2.10 -0.33 -32.73
CA ASN A 317 2.38 -0.81 -34.10
C ASN A 317 3.69 -0.26 -34.70
N ASP A 318 4.38 0.63 -33.96
CA ASP A 318 5.64 1.23 -34.35
C ASP A 318 6.83 0.39 -33.84
N ASP A 319 8.00 0.59 -34.44
CA ASP A 319 9.23 -0.05 -34.01
C ASP A 319 9.58 0.37 -32.57
N VAL A 320 9.51 -0.56 -31.63
CA VAL A 320 9.86 -0.35 -30.23
C VAL A 320 11.32 -0.69 -29.99
N ALA A 321 12.13 0.32 -29.68
CA ALA A 321 13.55 0.16 -29.39
C ALA A 321 13.82 -0.35 -27.97
N ALA A 322 12.99 0.01 -27.01
CA ALA A 322 13.10 -0.47 -25.62
C ALA A 322 11.79 -0.38 -24.84
N VAL A 323 11.63 -1.30 -23.89
CA VAL A 323 10.59 -1.26 -22.87
C VAL A 323 11.24 -1.35 -21.49
N VAL A 324 11.01 -0.34 -20.65
CA VAL A 324 11.75 -0.20 -19.41
C VAL A 324 10.91 0.32 -18.27
N PHE A 325 11.21 -0.17 -17.10
CA PHE A 325 10.85 0.44 -15.84
C PHE A 325 11.88 1.51 -15.47
N ALA A 326 11.41 2.70 -15.17
CA ALA A 326 12.21 3.78 -14.61
C ALA A 326 12.09 3.75 -13.09
N LYS A 327 13.09 3.24 -12.40
CA LYS A 327 13.14 3.13 -10.94
C LYS A 327 13.50 4.49 -10.35
N VAL A 328 12.46 5.24 -9.97
CA VAL A 328 12.58 6.58 -9.39
C VAL A 328 12.77 6.46 -7.88
N LEU A 329 14.01 6.26 -7.46
CA LEU A 329 14.40 6.01 -6.08
C LEU A 329 15.49 6.99 -5.64
N LEU A 330 15.53 7.32 -4.35
CA LEU A 330 16.61 8.13 -3.76
C LEU A 330 17.95 7.36 -3.78
N ASP A 331 17.90 6.06 -3.51
CA ASP A 331 19.05 5.18 -3.60
C ASP A 331 18.94 4.29 -4.84
N LYS A 332 20.00 4.28 -5.64
CA LYS A 332 20.12 3.47 -6.86
C LYS A 332 19.02 3.69 -7.92
N PRO A 333 18.75 4.95 -8.33
CA PRO A 333 17.86 5.20 -9.45
C PRO A 333 18.45 4.59 -10.72
N ALA A 334 17.65 3.89 -11.53
CA ALA A 334 18.10 3.19 -12.71
C ALA A 334 16.96 2.84 -13.65
N PHE A 335 17.26 2.64 -14.92
CA PHE A 335 16.39 1.92 -15.83
C PHE A 335 16.57 0.40 -15.66
N ALA A 336 15.48 -0.35 -15.82
CA ALA A 336 15.45 -1.81 -15.80
C ALA A 336 14.47 -2.31 -16.85
N GLY A 337 14.94 -3.12 -17.79
CA GLY A 337 14.09 -3.58 -18.89
C GLY A 337 14.90 -4.26 -19.97
N VAL A 338 14.37 -4.24 -21.17
CA VAL A 338 15.01 -4.79 -22.37
C VAL A 338 15.02 -3.75 -23.50
N ALA A 339 16.04 -3.80 -24.30
CA ALA A 339 16.20 -2.99 -25.50
C ALA A 339 16.61 -3.89 -26.67
N ASP A 340 16.30 -3.50 -27.90
CA ASP A 340 16.75 -4.22 -29.10
C ASP A 340 18.28 -4.11 -29.29
N GLU A 341 18.86 -2.97 -28.96
CA GLU A 341 20.30 -2.70 -29.06
C GLU A 341 20.89 -2.28 -27.71
N ARG A 342 22.21 -2.42 -27.58
CA ARG A 342 22.95 -1.89 -26.44
C ARG A 342 22.98 -0.37 -26.49
N ASP A 343 23.12 0.26 -25.34
CA ASP A 343 23.36 1.71 -25.19
C ASP A 343 22.17 2.63 -25.55
N ILE A 344 20.96 2.09 -25.74
CA ILE A 344 19.73 2.92 -25.86
C ILE A 344 19.44 3.62 -24.54
N LEU A 345 19.57 2.90 -23.43
CA LEU A 345 19.34 3.41 -22.08
C LEU A 345 20.44 2.97 -21.12
N PRO A 346 20.84 3.82 -20.16
CA PRO A 346 21.90 3.49 -19.20
C PRO A 346 21.55 2.24 -18.38
N GLY A 347 22.39 1.20 -18.43
CA GLY A 347 22.27 -0.01 -17.65
C GLY A 347 21.23 -1.02 -18.13
N VAL A 348 20.59 -0.79 -19.28
CA VAL A 348 19.69 -1.74 -19.93
C VAL A 348 20.47 -2.61 -20.91
N GLN A 349 20.22 -3.92 -20.86
CA GLN A 349 20.89 -4.87 -21.76
C GLN A 349 20.13 -4.96 -23.08
N GLY A 350 20.85 -4.94 -24.18
CA GLY A 350 20.32 -5.28 -25.50
C GLY A 350 20.07 -6.78 -25.62
N ILE A 351 19.01 -7.17 -26.33
CA ILE A 351 18.64 -8.55 -26.63
C ILE A 351 19.03 -8.97 -28.05
N GLY A 352 19.53 -8.02 -28.87
CA GLY A 352 20.04 -8.24 -30.23
C GLY A 352 21.49 -8.73 -30.28
#